data_07277947a245d640f59c421a2bd0a07a
#
_entry.id   07277947a245d640f59c421a2bd0a07a
#
_cell.length_a   1.000
_cell.length_b   1.000
_cell.length_c   1.000
_cell.angle_alpha   90.00
_cell.angle_beta   90.00
_cell.angle_gamma   90.00
#
_symmetry.space_group_name_H-M   'P 1'
#
loop_
_entity.id
_entity.type
_entity.pdbx_description
1 polymer ?
#
loop_
_entity_poly.entity_id
_entity_poly.type
_entity_poly.pdbx_seq_one_letter_code
_entity_poly.pdbx_strand_id
1 'polypeptide(L)'
;MEIWNNVFTQFDNDGNGNYSELEQKNIDTGMGLERLASVVQDVDSIFDVDTIKALRDHVCRLAEKEYGEEYNNDVSIRVITDHVRSVTFMISDGIMPSNEAAVMFFAVCLEEPAVMEDFSAFTKDSCRSLQK
;
A
#
# COMPACT_ATOMS: atom_id res chain seq x y z
N MET A 1 3.23 -16.75 -5.01
CA MET A 1 2.56 -15.56 -4.42
C MET A 1 1.27 -16.03 -3.78
N GLU A 2 1.02 -15.70 -2.50
CA GLU A 2 -0.25 -15.99 -1.83
C GLU A 2 -1.30 -14.96 -2.28
N ILE A 3 -2.47 -15.43 -2.71
CA ILE A 3 -3.58 -14.58 -3.16
C ILE A 3 -4.69 -14.56 -2.11
N TRP A 4 -4.96 -15.72 -1.52
CA TRP A 4 -6.03 -15.93 -0.56
C TRP A 4 -5.57 -16.81 0.58
N ASN A 5 -5.81 -16.38 1.81
CA ASN A 5 -5.50 -17.10 3.04
C ASN A 5 -6.81 -17.42 3.77
N ASN A 6 -6.95 -18.66 4.22
CA ASN A 6 -8.10 -19.13 5.02
C ASN A 6 -7.58 -19.78 6.29
N VAL A 7 -7.96 -19.24 7.44
CA VAL A 7 -7.63 -19.76 8.76
C VAL A 7 -8.88 -20.36 9.40
N PHE A 8 -8.80 -21.64 9.75
CA PHE A 8 -9.88 -22.37 10.40
C PHE A 8 -9.67 -22.31 11.90
N THR A 9 -10.53 -21.59 12.63
CA THR A 9 -10.49 -21.47 14.07
C THR A 9 -11.50 -22.41 14.71
N GLN A 10 -11.01 -23.44 15.41
CA GLN A 10 -11.82 -24.45 16.06
C GLN A 10 -11.73 -24.41 17.58
N PHE A 11 -10.63 -23.87 18.12
CA PHE A 11 -10.30 -23.92 19.53
C PHE A 11 -10.05 -22.54 20.08
N ASP A 12 -10.47 -22.32 21.31
CA ASP A 12 -10.08 -21.19 22.14
C ASP A 12 -8.91 -21.61 23.05
N ASN A 13 -7.95 -20.69 23.26
CA ASN A 13 -6.79 -20.88 24.12
C ASN A 13 -6.94 -19.96 25.35
N ASP A 14 -6.97 -20.55 26.53
CA ASP A 14 -7.08 -19.83 27.81
C ASP A 14 -5.79 -19.07 28.22
N GLY A 15 -4.75 -19.09 27.40
CA GLY A 15 -3.44 -18.50 27.69
C GLY A 15 -2.53 -19.34 28.59
N ASN A 16 -3.04 -20.43 29.16
CA ASN A 16 -2.29 -21.37 30.03
C ASN A 16 -1.94 -22.68 29.30
N GLY A 17 -2.24 -22.74 28.01
CA GLY A 17 -1.96 -23.92 27.19
C GLY A 17 -3.10 -24.91 27.09
N ASN A 18 -4.28 -24.63 27.69
CA ASN A 18 -5.46 -25.46 27.53
C ASN A 18 -6.28 -24.97 26.34
N TYR A 19 -6.77 -25.91 25.52
CA TYR A 19 -7.59 -25.65 24.36
C TYR A 19 -8.99 -26.24 24.57
N SER A 20 -10.01 -25.39 24.47
CA SER A 20 -11.40 -25.80 24.46
C SER A 20 -12.00 -25.62 23.09
N GLU A 21 -12.89 -26.51 22.67
CA GLU A 21 -13.54 -26.41 21.37
C GLU A 21 -14.57 -25.27 21.40
N LEU A 22 -14.52 -24.39 20.36
CA LEU A 22 -15.49 -23.31 20.19
C LEU A 22 -16.89 -23.86 19.94
N GLU A 23 -17.90 -23.26 20.54
CA GLU A 23 -19.31 -23.59 20.27
C GLU A 23 -19.66 -23.33 18.79
N GLN A 24 -19.09 -22.25 18.25
CA GLN A 24 -19.21 -21.90 16.83
C GLN A 24 -17.82 -21.83 16.20
N LYS A 25 -17.55 -22.77 15.28
CA LYS A 25 -16.31 -22.77 14.49
C LYS A 25 -16.34 -21.67 13.46
N ASN A 26 -15.21 -21.01 13.27
CA ASN A 26 -15.08 -19.84 12.39
C ASN A 26 -14.02 -20.09 11.32
N ILE A 27 -14.21 -19.42 10.18
CA ILE A 27 -13.19 -19.29 9.15
C ILE A 27 -12.87 -17.80 9.05
N ASP A 28 -11.61 -17.44 9.35
CA ASP A 28 -11.08 -16.12 9.09
C ASP A 28 -10.39 -16.14 7.72
N THR A 29 -10.70 -15.17 6.89
CA THR A 29 -10.23 -15.14 5.51
C THR A 29 -9.70 -13.78 5.12
N GLY A 30 -8.54 -13.77 4.46
CA GLY A 30 -7.92 -12.58 3.89
C GLY A 30 -7.53 -12.81 2.44
N MET A 31 -7.88 -11.87 1.58
CA MET A 31 -7.55 -11.94 0.16
C MET A 31 -6.97 -10.61 -0.32
N GLY A 32 -5.84 -10.69 -1.06
CA GLY A 32 -5.24 -9.51 -1.69
C GLY A 32 -5.99 -9.16 -2.98
N LEU A 33 -6.72 -8.04 -2.99
CA LEU A 33 -7.46 -7.59 -4.15
C LEU A 33 -6.56 -7.38 -5.37
N GLU A 34 -5.46 -6.68 -5.20
CA GLU A 34 -4.51 -6.39 -6.29
C GLU A 34 -3.80 -7.66 -6.78
N ARG A 35 -3.54 -8.61 -5.87
CA ARG A 35 -2.95 -9.91 -6.24
C ARG A 35 -3.93 -10.75 -7.05
N LEU A 36 -5.21 -10.76 -6.67
CA LEU A 36 -6.25 -11.40 -7.45
C LEU A 36 -6.42 -10.72 -8.82
N ALA A 37 -6.46 -9.39 -8.83
CA ALA A 37 -6.59 -8.61 -10.05
C ALA A 37 -5.42 -8.85 -11.02
N SER A 38 -4.18 -9.00 -10.52
CA SER A 38 -3.03 -9.30 -11.38
C SER A 38 -3.17 -10.65 -12.09
N VAL A 39 -3.72 -11.65 -11.40
CA VAL A 39 -3.99 -12.98 -12.02
C VAL A 39 -5.11 -12.90 -13.04
N VAL A 40 -6.21 -12.19 -12.74
CA VAL A 40 -7.36 -12.07 -13.65
C VAL A 40 -7.01 -11.24 -14.89
N GLN A 41 -6.16 -10.21 -14.74
CA GLN A 41 -5.70 -9.36 -15.84
C GLN A 41 -4.49 -9.94 -16.59
N ASP A 42 -3.95 -11.08 -16.12
CA ASP A 42 -2.77 -11.75 -16.69
C ASP A 42 -1.56 -10.80 -16.80
N VAL A 43 -1.25 -10.10 -15.69
CA VAL A 43 -0.10 -9.19 -15.58
C VAL A 43 0.91 -9.71 -14.56
N ASP A 44 2.20 -9.47 -14.81
CA ASP A 44 3.29 -10.00 -14.00
C ASP A 44 3.46 -9.32 -12.64
N SER A 45 2.99 -8.07 -12.52
CA SER A 45 3.14 -7.25 -11.33
C SER A 45 1.81 -6.61 -10.91
N ILE A 46 1.61 -6.48 -9.59
CA ILE A 46 0.49 -5.71 -9.04
C ILE A 46 0.52 -4.23 -9.48
N PHE A 47 1.72 -3.71 -9.82
CA PHE A 47 1.89 -2.35 -10.34
C PHE A 47 1.46 -2.19 -11.79
N ASP A 48 1.15 -3.29 -12.50
CA ASP A 48 0.63 -3.31 -13.85
C ASP A 48 -0.90 -3.52 -13.91
N VAL A 49 -1.53 -3.78 -12.75
CA VAL A 49 -2.99 -3.81 -12.62
C VAL A 49 -3.54 -2.42 -12.94
N ASP A 50 -4.62 -2.36 -13.70
CA ASP A 50 -5.21 -1.14 -14.27
C ASP A 50 -5.30 0.05 -13.30
N THR A 51 -5.83 -0.18 -12.09
CA THR A 51 -5.99 0.85 -11.06
C THR A 51 -4.66 1.36 -10.51
N ILE A 52 -3.71 0.46 -10.25
CA ILE A 52 -2.39 0.82 -9.72
C ILE A 52 -1.51 1.41 -10.81
N LYS A 53 -1.59 0.86 -12.03
CA LYS A 53 -0.88 1.36 -13.20
C LYS A 53 -1.18 2.83 -13.48
N ALA A 54 -2.44 3.25 -13.37
CA ALA A 54 -2.83 4.64 -13.56
C ALA A 54 -2.12 5.58 -12.57
N LEU A 55 -1.99 5.16 -11.30
CA LEU A 55 -1.26 5.90 -10.28
C LEU A 55 0.24 5.89 -10.54
N ARG A 56 0.83 4.71 -10.83
CA ARG A 56 2.25 4.58 -11.21
C ARG A 56 2.61 5.48 -12.39
N ASP A 57 1.83 5.46 -13.45
CA ASP A 57 2.08 6.26 -14.65
C ASP A 57 1.94 7.77 -14.34
N HIS A 58 1.14 8.15 -13.33
CA HIS A 58 1.10 9.53 -12.86
C HIS A 58 2.38 9.91 -12.11
N VAL A 59 2.88 9.04 -11.24
CA VAL A 59 4.17 9.22 -10.55
C VAL A 59 5.31 9.33 -11.56
N CYS A 60 5.35 8.48 -12.59
CA CYS A 60 6.34 8.54 -13.66
C CYS A 60 6.37 9.90 -14.36
N ARG A 61 5.19 10.44 -14.67
CA ARG A 61 5.08 11.77 -15.32
C ARG A 61 5.59 12.90 -14.43
N LEU A 62 5.33 12.83 -13.12
CA LEU A 62 5.79 13.84 -12.17
C LEU A 62 7.31 13.77 -11.95
N ALA A 63 7.86 12.56 -11.91
CA ALA A 63 9.28 12.31 -11.76
C ALA A 63 10.09 12.52 -13.07
N GLU A 64 9.41 12.75 -14.19
CA GLU A 64 10.03 12.81 -15.53
C GLU A 64 10.88 11.55 -15.83
N LYS A 65 10.39 10.37 -15.43
CA LYS A 65 11.03 9.07 -15.60
C LYS A 65 10.09 8.08 -16.28
N GLU A 66 10.66 7.17 -17.06
CA GLU A 66 9.92 6.06 -17.66
C GLU A 66 10.09 4.79 -16.82
N TYR A 67 8.98 4.07 -16.59
CA TYR A 67 8.99 2.78 -15.87
C TYR A 67 9.49 1.68 -16.80
N GLY A 68 10.46 0.90 -16.32
CA GLY A 68 11.08 -0.19 -17.06
C GLY A 68 12.43 0.15 -17.70
N GLU A 69 12.90 1.40 -17.62
CA GLU A 69 14.21 1.79 -18.17
C GLU A 69 15.37 1.49 -17.20
N GLU A 70 15.19 1.77 -15.91
CA GLU A 70 16.23 1.63 -14.91
C GLU A 70 15.68 1.02 -13.62
N TYR A 71 16.28 -0.07 -13.17
CA TYR A 71 15.83 -0.84 -12.00
C TYR A 71 15.66 0.02 -10.72
N ASN A 72 16.61 0.92 -10.43
CA ASN A 72 16.55 1.75 -9.23
C ASN A 72 15.39 2.76 -9.28
N ASN A 73 15.17 3.36 -10.45
CA ASN A 73 14.03 4.25 -10.68
C ASN A 73 12.71 3.48 -10.54
N ASP A 74 12.63 2.26 -11.07
CA ASP A 74 11.44 1.41 -10.95
C ASP A 74 11.12 1.06 -9.50
N VAL A 75 12.15 0.78 -8.69
CA VAL A 75 11.96 0.53 -7.25
C VAL A 75 11.41 1.77 -6.57
N SER A 76 11.99 2.95 -6.81
CA SER A 76 11.53 4.22 -6.25
C SER A 76 10.10 4.55 -6.66
N ILE A 77 9.76 4.40 -7.93
CA ILE A 77 8.41 4.62 -8.47
C ILE A 77 7.39 3.69 -7.78
N ARG A 78 7.72 2.41 -7.58
CA ARG A 78 6.85 1.46 -6.87
C ARG A 78 6.64 1.84 -5.41
N VAL A 79 7.70 2.22 -4.71
CA VAL A 79 7.64 2.66 -3.31
C VAL A 79 6.76 3.91 -3.18
N ILE A 80 6.97 4.93 -4.02
CA ILE A 80 6.18 6.15 -4.02
C ILE A 80 4.70 5.84 -4.31
N THR A 81 4.42 5.02 -5.30
CA THR A 81 3.05 4.63 -5.69
C THR A 81 2.31 3.95 -4.52
N ASP A 82 2.97 3.01 -3.84
CA ASP A 82 2.40 2.29 -2.70
C ASP A 82 2.18 3.21 -1.49
N HIS A 83 3.17 4.03 -1.17
CA HIS A 83 3.10 4.95 -0.04
C HIS A 83 2.06 6.04 -0.23
N VAL A 84 2.00 6.68 -1.40
CA VAL A 84 0.97 7.71 -1.70
C VAL A 84 -0.43 7.14 -1.55
N ARG A 85 -0.67 5.92 -2.05
CA ARG A 85 -1.95 5.24 -1.89
C ARG A 85 -2.28 5.01 -0.42
N SER A 86 -1.36 4.42 0.34
CA SER A 86 -1.55 4.10 1.76
C SER A 86 -1.81 5.35 2.59
N VAL A 87 -1.03 6.39 2.37
CA VAL A 87 -1.17 7.71 3.01
C VAL A 87 -2.53 8.34 2.69
N THR A 88 -2.97 8.26 1.44
CA THR A 88 -4.26 8.81 1.02
C THR A 88 -5.42 8.13 1.77
N PHE A 89 -5.39 6.81 1.92
CA PHE A 89 -6.39 6.09 2.69
C PHE A 89 -6.37 6.47 4.17
N MET A 90 -5.19 6.56 4.79
CA MET A 90 -5.08 6.98 6.20
C MET A 90 -5.65 8.38 6.44
N ILE A 91 -5.33 9.34 5.57
CA ILE A 91 -5.89 10.70 5.66
C ILE A 91 -7.42 10.67 5.47
N SER A 92 -7.92 9.88 4.51
CA SER A 92 -9.36 9.74 4.27
C SER A 92 -10.10 9.19 5.49
N ASP A 93 -9.46 8.31 6.26
CA ASP A 93 -9.97 7.76 7.51
C ASP A 93 -9.79 8.71 8.71
N GLY A 94 -9.30 9.93 8.49
CA GLY A 94 -9.10 10.96 9.51
C GLY A 94 -7.81 10.82 10.31
N ILE A 95 -6.90 9.95 9.89
CA ILE A 95 -5.60 9.77 10.55
C ILE A 95 -4.64 10.84 10.03
N MET A 96 -4.23 11.73 10.93
CA MET A 96 -3.28 12.81 10.62
C MET A 96 -1.88 12.46 11.15
N PRO A 97 -0.80 12.93 10.52
CA PRO A 97 0.57 12.68 11.00
C PRO A 97 0.73 13.11 12.47
N SER A 98 1.23 12.22 13.31
CA SER A 98 1.54 12.49 14.72
C SER A 98 2.70 11.62 15.19
N ASN A 99 3.23 11.89 16.39
CA ASN A 99 4.29 11.09 17.01
C ASN A 99 3.80 9.79 17.66
N GLU A 100 2.54 9.41 17.48
CA GLU A 100 1.98 8.15 17.99
C GLU A 100 2.22 6.99 17.02
N ALA A 101 2.41 5.78 17.54
CA ALA A 101 3.01 4.63 16.84
C ALA A 101 2.37 4.26 15.47
N ALA A 102 1.04 4.35 15.33
CA ALA A 102 0.35 4.05 14.07
C ALA A 102 0.59 5.12 12.99
N VAL A 103 0.91 6.34 13.40
CA VAL A 103 1.13 7.51 12.55
C VAL A 103 2.62 7.76 12.31
N MET A 104 3.49 7.13 13.11
CA MET A 104 4.94 7.11 12.88
C MET A 104 5.29 6.39 11.57
N PHE A 105 4.51 5.37 11.16
CA PHE A 105 4.65 4.74 9.86
C PHE A 105 4.44 5.74 8.70
N PHE A 106 3.48 6.66 8.85
CA PHE A 106 3.26 7.76 7.91
C PHE A 106 4.49 8.70 7.83
N ALA A 107 5.08 9.07 8.97
CA ALA A 107 6.26 9.91 9.02
C ALA A 107 7.47 9.18 8.40
N VAL A 108 7.67 7.89 8.67
CA VAL A 108 8.75 7.07 8.10
C VAL A 108 8.58 6.93 6.58
N CYS A 109 7.36 6.76 6.07
CA CYS A 109 7.10 6.74 4.63
C CYS A 109 7.46 8.07 3.94
N LEU A 110 7.39 9.19 4.67
CA LEU A 110 7.78 10.51 4.17
C LEU A 110 9.28 10.82 4.36
N GLU A 111 9.97 10.12 5.27
CA GLU A 111 11.40 10.37 5.58
C GLU A 111 12.37 9.60 4.68
N GLU A 112 11.90 8.67 3.84
CA GLU A 112 12.75 8.04 2.82
C GLU A 112 13.28 9.12 1.85
N PRO A 113 14.61 9.31 1.71
CA PRO A 113 15.18 10.41 0.92
C PRO A 113 14.71 10.45 -0.53
N ALA A 114 14.49 9.28 -1.13
CA ALA A 114 13.97 9.15 -2.49
C ALA A 114 12.51 9.62 -2.60
N VAL A 115 11.71 9.46 -1.52
CA VAL A 115 10.31 9.89 -1.45
C VAL A 115 10.23 11.39 -1.17
N MET A 116 11.15 11.95 -0.37
CA MET A 116 11.14 13.36 0.03
C MET A 116 11.49 14.32 -1.09
N GLU A 117 12.46 14.00 -1.95
CA GLU A 117 12.79 14.85 -3.10
C GLU A 117 11.62 14.90 -4.09
N ASP A 118 11.02 13.76 -4.40
CA ASP A 118 9.92 13.66 -5.35
C ASP A 118 8.58 14.11 -4.76
N PHE A 119 8.32 13.87 -3.47
CA PHE A 119 7.11 14.34 -2.79
C PHE A 119 7.11 15.86 -2.57
N SER A 120 8.26 16.49 -2.39
CA SER A 120 8.38 17.95 -2.34
C SER A 120 8.04 18.60 -3.68
N ALA A 121 8.37 17.96 -4.78
CA ALA A 121 7.95 18.36 -6.13
C ALA A 121 6.43 18.16 -6.32
N PHE A 122 5.88 17.01 -5.90
CA PHE A 122 4.45 16.68 -5.95
C PHE A 122 3.59 17.68 -5.16
N THR A 123 3.97 18.01 -3.92
CA THR A 123 3.21 18.98 -3.10
C THR A 123 3.26 20.39 -3.65
N LYS A 124 4.38 20.82 -4.23
CA LYS A 124 4.50 22.15 -4.85
C LYS A 124 3.61 22.32 -6.08
N ASP A 125 3.49 21.29 -6.91
CA ASP A 125 2.66 21.34 -8.12
C ASP A 125 1.18 21.13 -7.83
N SER A 126 0.83 20.26 -6.86
CA SER A 126 -0.55 20.10 -6.39
C SER A 126 -1.08 21.37 -5.71
N CYS A 127 -0.27 22.06 -4.91
CA CYS A 127 -0.66 23.35 -4.33
C CYS A 127 -0.82 24.46 -5.39
N ARG A 128 -0.04 24.44 -6.47
CA ARG A 128 -0.20 25.39 -7.58
C ARG A 128 -1.47 25.16 -8.40
N SER A 129 -1.92 23.92 -8.53
CA SER A 129 -3.15 23.58 -9.28
C SER A 129 -4.42 23.92 -8.52
N LEU A 130 -4.38 23.99 -7.17
CA LEU A 130 -5.50 24.35 -6.30
C LEU A 130 -5.68 25.88 -6.11
N GLN A 131 -4.72 26.69 -6.58
CA GLN A 131 -4.77 28.15 -6.53
C GLN A 131 -5.23 28.82 -7.85
N LYS A 132 -5.65 28.03 -8.82
CA LYS A 132 -6.29 28.47 -10.08
C LYS A 132 -7.76 28.05 -10.10
#